data_2dac4480b58c477cd0298f29000bd995
#
_entry.id   2dac4480b58c477cd0298f29000bd995
#
_cell.length_a   1.000
_cell.length_b   1.000
_cell.length_c   1.000
_cell.angle_alpha   90.00
_cell.angle_beta   90.00
_cell.angle_gamma   90.00
#
_symmetry.space_group_name_H-M   'P 1'
#
loop_
_entity.id
_entity.type
_entity.pdbx_description
1 polymer ?
#
loop_
_entity_poly.entity_id
_entity_poly.type
_entity_poly.pdbx_seq_one_letter_code
_entity_poly.pdbx_strand_id
1 'polypeptide(L)'
;VTKTDSALLNEARERYDAPFNRNLESFDCAVEFSWKQHFKETTRVGDEGTDEELENIFEPIRNRVTVTRQSVTVSSGLTAEAEAKLPHGGMAEGLLKHAVQKSLYTWLDASTNMMLPSSDVPVSFERSRSGYKLTYKIQASEVEMVLDSDMRLQSAILKGPQPTRFGTSFASGPQGFLLISISRFEDGDATPGHRLSFAYTYQTVGGVQLPEQVVVVRESHHEVWQYKLTNCTVKTSK
;
A
#
# COMPACT_ATOMS: atom_id res chain seq x y z
N VAL A 1 -36.86 -7.93 5.35
CA VAL A 1 -36.73 -6.62 4.67
C VAL A 1 -35.45 -6.63 3.85
N THR A 2 -35.56 -6.53 2.54
CA THR A 2 -34.38 -6.46 1.65
C THR A 2 -33.77 -5.08 1.80
N LYS A 3 -32.46 -5.01 2.15
CA LYS A 3 -31.72 -3.74 2.21
C LYS A 3 -31.53 -3.18 0.81
N THR A 4 -31.55 -1.86 0.68
CA THR A 4 -31.17 -1.17 -0.56
C THR A 4 -29.67 -1.31 -0.83
N ASP A 5 -29.24 -1.18 -2.07
CA ASP A 5 -27.83 -1.25 -2.47
C ASP A 5 -26.97 -0.19 -1.74
N SER A 6 -27.50 1.01 -1.57
CA SER A 6 -26.85 2.08 -0.79
C SER A 6 -26.70 1.69 0.70
N ALA A 7 -27.68 1.04 1.30
CA ALA A 7 -27.59 0.59 2.69
C ALA A 7 -26.54 -0.53 2.85
N LEU A 8 -26.44 -1.43 1.87
CA LEU A 8 -25.42 -2.48 1.85
C LEU A 8 -24.01 -1.88 1.69
N LEU A 9 -23.85 -0.87 0.83
CA LEU A 9 -22.57 -0.17 0.67
C LEU A 9 -22.12 0.49 1.97
N ASN A 10 -23.01 1.20 2.64
CA ASN A 10 -22.71 1.83 3.92
C ASN A 10 -22.34 0.80 4.99
N GLU A 11 -23.08 -0.30 5.09
CA GLU A 11 -22.75 -1.41 6.00
C GLU A 11 -21.36 -1.99 5.70
N ALA A 12 -21.02 -2.18 4.41
CA ALA A 12 -19.71 -2.65 4.02
C ALA A 12 -18.63 -1.67 4.48
N ARG A 13 -18.81 -0.38 4.22
CA ARG A 13 -17.85 0.68 4.57
C ARG A 13 -17.60 0.79 6.08
N GLU A 14 -18.62 0.61 6.92
CA GLU A 14 -18.51 0.66 8.38
C GLU A 14 -17.64 -0.47 8.95
N ARG A 15 -17.40 -1.53 8.19
CA ARG A 15 -16.58 -2.67 8.65
C ARG A 15 -15.09 -2.46 8.50
N TYR A 16 -14.65 -1.42 7.78
CA TYR A 16 -13.23 -1.16 7.53
C TYR A 16 -12.63 -0.20 8.55
N ASP A 17 -11.39 -0.45 8.93
CA ASP A 17 -10.63 0.49 9.74
C ASP A 17 -10.18 1.66 8.86
N ALA A 18 -10.78 2.83 9.10
CA ALA A 18 -10.52 4.05 8.37
C ALA A 18 -10.09 5.17 9.33
N PRO A 19 -8.87 5.15 9.86
CA PRO A 19 -8.43 6.05 10.91
C PRO A 19 -8.49 7.53 10.50
N PHE A 20 -8.22 7.86 9.24
CA PHE A 20 -8.36 9.23 8.73
C PHE A 20 -9.81 9.72 8.65
N ASN A 21 -10.78 8.84 8.63
CA ASN A 21 -12.20 9.22 8.66
C ASN A 21 -12.72 9.42 10.08
N ARG A 22 -11.96 9.00 11.08
CA ARG A 22 -12.33 9.18 12.49
C ARG A 22 -11.68 10.44 13.08
N ASN A 23 -10.40 10.37 13.36
CA ASN A 23 -9.73 11.47 14.05
C ASN A 23 -8.23 11.56 13.73
N LEU A 24 -7.66 10.68 12.93
CA LEU A 24 -6.26 10.78 12.54
C LEU A 24 -6.07 11.96 11.55
N GLU A 25 -5.23 12.92 11.90
CA GLU A 25 -4.84 14.01 11.01
C GLU A 25 -3.58 13.66 10.23
N SER A 26 -2.59 13.12 10.92
CA SER A 26 -1.31 12.72 10.33
C SER A 26 -0.55 11.76 11.23
N PHE A 27 0.42 11.08 10.64
CA PHE A 27 1.48 10.43 11.41
C PHE A 27 2.84 10.68 10.75
N ASP A 28 3.90 10.57 11.55
CA ASP A 28 5.29 10.69 11.13
C ASP A 28 6.09 9.53 11.70
N CYS A 29 6.89 8.85 10.86
CA CYS A 29 7.70 7.70 11.26
C CYS A 29 9.11 7.78 10.67
N ALA A 30 10.07 7.18 11.36
CA ALA A 30 11.34 6.81 10.75
C ALA A 30 11.13 5.59 9.84
N VAL A 31 11.85 5.56 8.71
CA VAL A 31 11.86 4.44 7.77
C VAL A 31 13.17 3.67 7.99
N GLU A 32 13.07 2.46 8.51
CA GLU A 32 14.20 1.54 8.65
C GLU A 32 14.21 0.58 7.47
N PHE A 33 15.31 0.56 6.73
CA PHE A 33 15.52 -0.26 5.55
C PHE A 33 16.87 -0.97 5.64
N SER A 34 16.91 -2.27 5.35
CA SER A 34 18.15 -3.03 5.32
C SER A 34 18.78 -2.96 3.93
N TRP A 35 19.69 -2.04 3.73
CA TRP A 35 20.45 -1.91 2.49
C TRP A 35 21.29 -3.16 2.22
N LYS A 36 21.89 -3.73 3.26
CA LYS A 36 22.65 -4.97 3.18
C LYS A 36 21.85 -6.12 2.57
N GLN A 37 20.65 -6.36 3.09
CA GLN A 37 19.78 -7.41 2.58
C GLN A 37 19.36 -7.11 1.14
N HIS A 38 19.01 -5.86 0.85
CA HIS A 38 18.57 -5.44 -0.48
C HIS A 38 19.67 -5.65 -1.53
N PHE A 39 20.89 -5.20 -1.27
CA PHE A 39 22.01 -5.40 -2.19
C PHE A 39 22.32 -6.89 -2.38
N LYS A 40 22.35 -7.68 -1.32
CA LYS A 40 22.58 -9.10 -1.39
C LYS A 40 21.55 -9.86 -2.26
N GLU A 41 20.30 -9.41 -2.24
CA GLU A 41 19.22 -10.02 -3.02
C GLU A 41 19.16 -9.51 -4.46
N THR A 42 19.68 -8.31 -4.74
CA THR A 42 19.63 -7.68 -6.07
C THR A 42 20.94 -7.77 -6.85
N THR A 43 22.07 -8.03 -6.18
CA THR A 43 23.38 -8.15 -6.85
C THR A 43 23.41 -9.45 -7.67
N ARG A 44 23.58 -9.31 -8.97
CA ARG A 44 23.86 -10.47 -9.84
C ARG A 44 25.20 -11.07 -9.42
N VAL A 45 25.22 -12.37 -9.24
CA VAL A 45 26.43 -13.17 -8.98
C VAL A 45 27.54 -12.73 -9.94
N GLY A 46 28.59 -12.06 -9.44
CA GLY A 46 29.74 -11.65 -10.23
C GLY A 46 30.44 -10.35 -9.82
N ASP A 47 29.79 -9.48 -9.06
CA ASP A 47 30.41 -8.23 -8.56
C ASP A 47 30.83 -8.38 -7.08
N GLU A 48 31.81 -9.24 -6.82
CA GLU A 48 32.41 -9.36 -5.51
C GLU A 48 33.28 -8.10 -5.26
N GLY A 49 32.83 -7.21 -4.40
CA GLY A 49 33.64 -6.11 -3.89
C GLY A 49 32.98 -4.74 -3.75
N THR A 50 31.80 -4.54 -4.31
CA THR A 50 31.07 -3.25 -4.21
C THR A 50 30.10 -3.19 -3.06
N ASP A 51 29.72 -4.31 -2.45
CA ASP A 51 28.61 -4.40 -1.47
C ASP A 51 28.96 -3.76 -0.14
N GLU A 52 30.16 -4.00 0.40
CA GLU A 52 30.54 -3.49 1.72
C GLU A 52 30.74 -1.99 1.73
N GLU A 53 31.27 -1.43 0.65
CA GLU A 53 31.45 0.01 0.49
C GLU A 53 30.11 0.73 0.34
N LEU A 54 29.19 0.18 -0.43
CA LEU A 54 27.83 0.68 -0.57
C LEU A 54 27.05 0.55 0.74
N GLU A 55 27.14 -0.58 1.46
CA GLU A 55 26.55 -0.76 2.78
C GLU A 55 26.95 0.35 3.74
N ASN A 56 28.26 0.65 3.83
CA ASN A 56 28.79 1.68 4.73
C ASN A 56 28.29 3.10 4.38
N ILE A 57 27.98 3.36 3.11
CA ILE A 57 27.45 4.65 2.66
C ILE A 57 25.93 4.75 2.97
N PHE A 58 25.17 3.69 2.76
CA PHE A 58 23.72 3.71 2.90
C PHE A 58 23.22 3.46 4.33
N GLU A 59 23.95 2.66 5.13
CA GLU A 59 23.52 2.29 6.49
C GLU A 59 23.25 3.50 7.40
N PRO A 60 23.99 4.62 7.34
CA PRO A 60 23.70 5.80 8.15
C PRO A 60 22.51 6.63 7.65
N ILE A 61 21.97 6.36 6.45
CA ILE A 61 20.86 7.15 5.89
C ILE A 61 19.59 6.91 6.69
N ARG A 62 19.00 7.97 7.19
CA ARG A 62 17.75 7.94 7.96
C ARG A 62 16.66 8.66 7.19
N ASN A 63 15.77 7.90 6.61
CA ASN A 63 14.61 8.44 5.95
C ASN A 63 13.45 8.60 6.93
N ARG A 64 12.60 9.58 6.69
CA ARG A 64 11.35 9.78 7.43
C ARG A 64 10.19 9.86 6.47
N VAL A 65 9.04 9.43 6.93
CA VAL A 65 7.79 9.55 6.18
C VAL A 65 6.76 10.27 7.02
N THR A 66 6.11 11.25 6.41
CA THR A 66 4.93 11.93 6.95
C THR A 66 3.75 11.58 6.07
N VAL A 67 2.68 11.09 6.69
CA VAL A 67 1.43 10.75 6.03
C VAL A 67 0.31 11.61 6.58
N THR A 68 -0.40 12.26 5.68
CA THR A 68 -1.63 13.01 5.97
C THR A 68 -2.79 12.36 5.21
N ARG A 69 -4.01 12.84 5.42
CA ARG A 69 -5.17 12.35 4.65
C ARG A 69 -5.00 12.47 3.12
N GLN A 70 -4.16 13.39 2.64
CA GLN A 70 -4.05 13.73 1.22
C GLN A 70 -2.68 13.44 0.62
N SER A 71 -1.67 13.17 1.44
CA SER A 71 -0.30 13.08 0.96
C SER A 71 0.55 12.10 1.75
N VAL A 72 1.52 11.53 1.05
CA VAL A 72 2.64 10.77 1.60
C VAL A 72 3.92 11.50 1.18
N THR A 73 4.64 12.02 2.14
CA THR A 73 5.91 12.73 1.91
C THR A 73 7.05 11.93 2.53
N VAL A 74 8.03 11.58 1.72
CA VAL A 74 9.25 10.89 2.17
C VAL A 74 10.41 11.88 2.10
N SER A 75 11.01 12.20 3.26
CA SER A 75 12.22 13.00 3.36
C SER A 75 13.44 12.09 3.40
N SER A 76 14.48 12.46 2.65
CA SER A 76 15.76 11.78 2.65
C SER A 76 16.64 12.22 3.80
N GLY A 77 17.35 11.26 4.41
CA GLY A 77 18.49 11.51 5.26
C GLY A 77 19.83 11.54 4.50
N LEU A 78 19.80 11.39 3.16
CA LEU A 78 21.00 11.42 2.34
C LEU A 78 21.60 12.85 2.34
N THR A 79 22.86 12.95 2.72
CA THR A 79 23.57 14.22 2.65
C THR A 79 24.16 14.44 1.25
N ALA A 80 24.37 15.70 0.84
CA ALA A 80 25.00 16.00 -0.44
C ALA A 80 26.42 15.38 -0.58
N GLU A 81 27.14 15.23 0.55
CA GLU A 81 28.45 14.59 0.58
C GLU A 81 28.34 13.06 0.32
N ALA A 82 27.35 12.40 0.92
CA ALA A 82 27.09 10.98 0.67
C ALA A 82 26.60 10.76 -0.76
N GLU A 83 25.73 11.63 -1.28
CA GLU A 83 25.24 11.57 -2.64
C GLU A 83 26.37 11.68 -3.68
N ALA A 84 27.35 12.58 -3.44
CA ALA A 84 28.50 12.75 -4.33
C ALA A 84 29.45 11.52 -4.38
N LYS A 85 29.42 10.67 -3.37
CA LYS A 85 30.24 9.43 -3.29
C LYS A 85 29.57 8.21 -3.95
N LEU A 86 28.27 8.32 -4.27
CA LEU A 86 27.53 7.20 -4.84
C LEU A 86 27.71 7.13 -6.37
N PRO A 87 28.20 6.01 -6.96
CA PRO A 87 28.46 5.88 -8.39
C PRO A 87 27.25 6.13 -9.29
N HIS A 88 26.05 5.93 -8.78
CA HIS A 88 24.75 6.21 -9.42
C HIS A 88 23.86 7.02 -8.48
N GLY A 89 24.46 7.83 -7.65
CA GLY A 89 24.00 8.92 -6.81
C GLY A 89 22.67 8.70 -6.11
N GLY A 90 21.66 9.18 -6.34
CA GLY A 90 20.40 9.01 -5.67
C GLY A 90 19.47 7.91 -6.24
N MET A 91 19.94 7.07 -7.18
CA MET A 91 19.01 6.11 -7.82
C MET A 91 18.43 5.11 -6.84
N ALA A 92 19.26 4.44 -6.04
CA ALA A 92 18.79 3.44 -5.07
C ALA A 92 17.92 4.08 -3.98
N GLU A 93 18.33 5.25 -3.47
CA GLU A 93 17.55 6.01 -2.52
C GLU A 93 16.25 6.54 -3.14
N GLY A 94 16.29 6.98 -4.40
CA GLY A 94 15.10 7.36 -5.16
C GLY A 94 14.12 6.20 -5.35
N LEU A 95 14.61 5.00 -5.61
CA LEU A 95 13.79 3.79 -5.71
C LEU A 95 13.15 3.42 -4.36
N LEU A 96 13.92 3.49 -3.25
CA LEU A 96 13.35 3.28 -1.91
C LEU A 96 12.25 4.30 -1.61
N LYS A 97 12.50 5.58 -1.84
CA LYS A 97 11.49 6.63 -1.66
C LYS A 97 10.23 6.32 -2.47
N HIS A 98 10.40 5.93 -3.72
CA HIS A 98 9.28 5.56 -4.58
C HIS A 98 8.52 4.35 -4.04
N ALA A 99 9.21 3.31 -3.58
CA ALA A 99 8.60 2.12 -3.01
C ALA A 99 7.81 2.46 -1.73
N VAL A 100 8.40 3.24 -0.81
CA VAL A 100 7.75 3.72 0.42
C VAL A 100 6.53 4.57 0.08
N GLN A 101 6.69 5.54 -0.80
CA GLN A 101 5.63 6.45 -1.17
C GLN A 101 4.45 5.70 -1.82
N LYS A 102 4.71 4.83 -2.78
CA LYS A 102 3.69 4.08 -3.52
C LYS A 102 2.92 3.11 -2.62
N SER A 103 3.61 2.37 -1.75
CA SER A 103 2.96 1.44 -0.83
C SER A 103 2.12 2.16 0.22
N LEU A 104 2.60 3.27 0.77
CA LEU A 104 1.84 4.05 1.73
C LEU A 104 0.69 4.85 1.11
N TYR A 105 0.77 5.27 -0.15
CA TYR A 105 -0.40 5.80 -0.86
C TYR A 105 -1.47 4.71 -1.04
N THR A 106 -1.07 3.48 -1.34
CA THR A 106 -2.02 2.35 -1.46
C THR A 106 -2.69 2.06 -0.10
N TRP A 107 -1.91 2.06 0.98
CA TRP A 107 -2.46 1.93 2.34
C TRP A 107 -3.36 3.11 2.70
N LEU A 108 -2.97 4.34 2.35
CA LEU A 108 -3.74 5.56 2.60
C LEU A 108 -5.10 5.50 1.90
N ASP A 109 -5.14 5.03 0.66
CA ASP A 109 -6.40 4.85 -0.05
C ASP A 109 -7.30 3.82 0.64
N ALA A 110 -6.74 2.68 1.09
CA ALA A 110 -7.48 1.70 1.86
C ALA A 110 -7.99 2.26 3.21
N SER A 111 -7.20 3.10 3.87
CA SER A 111 -7.51 3.67 5.18
C SER A 111 -8.39 4.94 5.14
N THR A 112 -8.62 5.50 3.96
CA THR A 112 -9.52 6.66 3.75
C THR A 112 -10.78 6.27 2.99
N ASN A 113 -10.61 5.59 1.86
CA ASN A 113 -11.69 5.24 0.95
C ASN A 113 -12.18 3.80 1.15
N MET A 114 -11.51 3.02 2.04
CA MET A 114 -11.84 1.61 2.32
C MET A 114 -11.77 0.73 1.07
N MET A 115 -11.14 1.21 0.00
CA MET A 115 -11.14 0.61 -1.34
C MET A 115 -12.54 0.34 -1.91
N LEU A 116 -13.57 0.96 -1.35
CA LEU A 116 -14.96 0.88 -1.79
C LEU A 116 -15.40 2.24 -2.36
N PRO A 117 -16.38 2.27 -3.27
CA PRO A 117 -16.91 3.54 -3.77
C PRO A 117 -17.47 4.39 -2.63
N SER A 118 -17.47 5.70 -2.80
CA SER A 118 -18.11 6.62 -1.84
C SER A 118 -19.63 6.39 -1.82
N SER A 119 -20.29 6.76 -0.73
CA SER A 119 -21.71 6.47 -0.50
C SER A 119 -22.66 7.18 -1.46
N ASP A 120 -22.19 8.20 -2.18
CA ASP A 120 -22.93 8.95 -3.19
C ASP A 120 -22.82 8.36 -4.60
N VAL A 121 -21.93 7.38 -4.82
CA VAL A 121 -21.81 6.69 -6.10
C VAL A 121 -22.93 5.67 -6.26
N PRO A 122 -23.69 5.72 -7.38
CA PRO A 122 -24.67 4.70 -7.68
C PRO A 122 -24.01 3.33 -7.85
N VAL A 123 -24.44 2.36 -7.06
CA VAL A 123 -23.90 0.98 -7.09
C VAL A 123 -25.01 -0.01 -7.31
N SER A 124 -24.65 -1.21 -7.78
CA SER A 124 -25.52 -2.37 -7.83
C SER A 124 -24.88 -3.51 -7.03
N PHE A 125 -25.65 -4.12 -6.13
CA PHE A 125 -25.27 -5.29 -5.39
C PHE A 125 -26.02 -6.52 -5.88
N GLU A 126 -25.29 -7.55 -6.24
CA GLU A 126 -25.80 -8.87 -6.55
C GLU A 126 -25.33 -9.86 -5.48
N ARG A 127 -26.25 -10.53 -4.80
CA ARG A 127 -25.95 -11.52 -3.77
C ARG A 127 -25.63 -12.86 -4.41
N SER A 128 -24.52 -13.47 -3.99
CA SER A 128 -24.13 -14.83 -4.34
C SER A 128 -24.12 -15.76 -3.11
N ARG A 129 -23.84 -17.05 -3.32
CA ARG A 129 -23.67 -18.00 -2.21
C ARG A 129 -22.45 -17.70 -1.33
N SER A 130 -21.40 -17.10 -1.92
CA SER A 130 -20.11 -16.84 -1.27
C SER A 130 -19.95 -15.39 -0.80
N GLY A 131 -20.93 -14.53 -1.04
CA GLY A 131 -20.82 -13.11 -0.68
C GLY A 131 -21.59 -12.21 -1.62
N TYR A 132 -20.96 -11.12 -2.05
CA TYR A 132 -21.59 -10.08 -2.86
C TYR A 132 -20.71 -9.70 -4.04
N LYS A 133 -21.36 -9.41 -5.16
CA LYS A 133 -20.77 -8.73 -6.30
C LYS A 133 -21.29 -7.30 -6.31
N LEU A 134 -20.39 -6.33 -6.32
CA LEU A 134 -20.69 -4.90 -6.39
C LEU A 134 -20.20 -4.37 -7.71
N THR A 135 -21.05 -3.65 -8.43
CA THR A 135 -20.71 -2.99 -9.69
C THR A 135 -21.04 -1.51 -9.66
N TYR A 136 -20.18 -0.70 -10.26
CA TYR A 136 -20.39 0.74 -10.43
C TYR A 136 -19.55 1.27 -11.58
N LYS A 137 -19.74 2.55 -11.91
CA LYS A 137 -19.00 3.22 -13.00
C LYS A 137 -18.12 4.34 -12.46
N ILE A 138 -16.89 4.40 -12.97
CA ILE A 138 -15.99 5.55 -12.81
C ILE A 138 -15.74 6.10 -14.22
N GLN A 139 -16.25 7.28 -14.51
CA GLN A 139 -16.18 7.86 -15.86
C GLN A 139 -16.74 6.90 -16.92
N ALA A 140 -15.91 6.48 -17.88
CA ALA A 140 -16.29 5.54 -18.93
C ALA A 140 -16.01 4.06 -18.58
N SER A 141 -15.39 3.79 -17.44
CA SER A 141 -14.99 2.45 -17.02
C SER A 141 -15.97 1.85 -16.03
N GLU A 142 -16.20 0.55 -16.14
CA GLU A 142 -16.97 -0.24 -15.17
C GLU A 142 -16.01 -0.88 -14.18
N VAL A 143 -16.36 -0.81 -12.90
CA VAL A 143 -15.66 -1.50 -11.82
C VAL A 143 -16.55 -2.62 -11.31
N GLU A 144 -15.98 -3.81 -11.23
CA GLU A 144 -16.60 -4.98 -10.63
C GLU A 144 -15.78 -5.41 -9.40
N MET A 145 -16.44 -5.54 -8.27
CA MET A 145 -15.82 -5.97 -7.01
C MET A 145 -16.49 -7.23 -6.49
N VAL A 146 -15.69 -8.10 -5.90
CA VAL A 146 -16.17 -9.29 -5.21
C VAL A 146 -15.87 -9.13 -3.72
N LEU A 147 -16.92 -9.20 -2.90
CA LEU A 147 -16.83 -9.20 -1.45
C LEU A 147 -17.27 -10.56 -0.91
N ASP A 148 -16.65 -11.01 0.17
CA ASP A 148 -17.08 -12.23 0.87
C ASP A 148 -18.38 -12.00 1.67
N SER A 149 -18.83 -13.04 2.40
CA SER A 149 -20.03 -12.96 3.25
C SER A 149 -19.92 -11.94 4.37
N ASP A 150 -18.71 -11.59 4.79
CA ASP A 150 -18.40 -10.56 5.80
C ASP A 150 -18.20 -9.19 5.20
N MET A 151 -18.44 -9.04 3.87
CA MET A 151 -18.23 -7.79 3.11
C MET A 151 -16.77 -7.34 3.01
N ARG A 152 -15.79 -8.27 3.14
CA ARG A 152 -14.39 -8.00 2.86
C ARG A 152 -14.16 -8.06 1.35
N LEU A 153 -13.52 -7.04 0.82
CA LEU A 153 -13.11 -7.03 -0.59
C LEU A 153 -12.08 -8.13 -0.83
N GLN A 154 -12.37 -9.00 -1.79
CA GLN A 154 -11.49 -10.08 -2.22
C GLN A 154 -10.76 -9.71 -3.51
N SER A 155 -11.47 -9.11 -4.42
CA SER A 155 -10.92 -8.69 -5.71
C SER A 155 -11.72 -7.55 -6.33
N ALA A 156 -11.05 -6.81 -7.21
CA ALA A 156 -11.68 -5.80 -8.05
C ALA A 156 -11.12 -5.89 -9.47
N ILE A 157 -11.99 -5.61 -10.45
CA ILE A 157 -11.63 -5.52 -11.86
C ILE A 157 -12.09 -4.16 -12.37
N LEU A 158 -11.15 -3.35 -12.86
CA LEU A 158 -11.44 -2.16 -13.62
C LEU A 158 -11.51 -2.56 -15.10
N LYS A 159 -12.71 -2.53 -15.68
CA LYS A 159 -12.94 -2.85 -17.07
C LYS A 159 -12.77 -1.59 -17.91
N GLY A 160 -11.86 -1.63 -18.87
CA GLY A 160 -11.52 -0.49 -19.73
C GLY A 160 -10.62 -0.95 -20.87
N PRO A 161 -10.02 -0.01 -21.64
CA PRO A 161 -9.09 -0.34 -22.71
C PRO A 161 -7.85 -1.14 -22.23
N GLN A 162 -7.46 -0.92 -20.98
CA GLN A 162 -6.43 -1.69 -20.28
C GLN A 162 -7.04 -2.19 -18.96
N PRO A 163 -7.63 -3.40 -18.96
CA PRO A 163 -8.26 -3.92 -17.76
C PRO A 163 -7.19 -4.16 -16.69
N THR A 164 -7.52 -3.76 -15.47
CA THR A 164 -6.65 -3.94 -14.32
C THR A 164 -7.38 -4.76 -13.27
N ARG A 165 -6.73 -5.79 -12.76
CA ARG A 165 -7.25 -6.61 -11.66
C ARG A 165 -6.50 -6.32 -10.37
N PHE A 166 -7.24 -6.36 -9.28
CA PHE A 166 -6.70 -6.27 -7.93
C PHE A 166 -7.15 -7.48 -7.13
N GLY A 167 -6.24 -8.10 -6.41
CA GLY A 167 -6.55 -9.07 -5.36
C GLY A 167 -6.22 -8.43 -4.02
N THR A 168 -7.08 -8.59 -3.03
CA THR A 168 -6.90 -8.00 -1.70
C THR A 168 -7.08 -9.03 -0.61
N SER A 169 -6.42 -8.82 0.52
CA SER A 169 -6.60 -9.61 1.74
C SER A 169 -6.73 -8.67 2.93
N PHE A 170 -7.71 -8.94 3.78
CA PHE A 170 -7.98 -8.17 4.99
C PHE A 170 -7.99 -9.07 6.21
N ALA A 171 -7.44 -8.59 7.32
CA ALA A 171 -7.60 -9.21 8.64
C ALA A 171 -8.57 -8.40 9.50
N SER A 172 -9.16 -9.04 10.50
CA SER A 172 -9.94 -8.35 11.52
C SER A 172 -9.00 -7.62 12.47
N GLY A 173 -9.18 -6.32 12.61
CA GLY A 173 -8.51 -5.47 13.57
C GLY A 173 -9.45 -5.01 14.68
N PRO A 174 -8.94 -4.27 15.68
CA PRO A 174 -9.74 -3.79 16.81
C PRO A 174 -10.89 -2.86 16.41
N GLN A 175 -10.77 -2.17 15.30
CA GLN A 175 -11.69 -1.13 14.86
C GLN A 175 -12.25 -1.37 13.44
N GLY A 176 -12.06 -2.58 12.91
CA GLY A 176 -12.53 -2.96 11.58
C GLY A 176 -11.48 -3.75 10.80
N PHE A 177 -11.75 -3.95 9.51
CA PHE A 177 -10.85 -4.70 8.64
C PHE A 177 -9.61 -3.87 8.28
N LEU A 178 -8.44 -4.49 8.43
CA LEU A 178 -7.13 -3.95 8.09
C LEU A 178 -6.63 -4.60 6.79
N LEU A 179 -6.16 -3.81 5.85
CA LEU A 179 -5.56 -4.31 4.60
C LEU A 179 -4.26 -5.05 4.91
N ILE A 180 -4.23 -6.36 4.71
CA ILE A 180 -3.01 -7.18 4.89
C ILE A 180 -2.19 -7.23 3.61
N SER A 181 -2.84 -7.35 2.45
CA SER A 181 -2.14 -7.33 1.18
C SER A 181 -3.03 -6.86 0.05
N ILE A 182 -2.37 -6.33 -0.98
CA ILE A 182 -2.97 -6.01 -2.26
C ILE A 182 -2.00 -6.38 -3.38
N SER A 183 -2.52 -7.00 -4.42
CA SER A 183 -1.79 -7.29 -5.65
C SER A 183 -2.51 -6.68 -6.84
N ARG A 184 -1.76 -6.02 -7.70
CA ARG A 184 -2.25 -5.45 -8.95
C ARG A 184 -1.74 -6.30 -10.12
N PHE A 185 -2.63 -6.65 -11.02
CA PHE A 185 -2.33 -7.39 -12.26
C PHE A 185 -2.81 -6.55 -13.43
N GLU A 186 -1.95 -6.33 -14.41
CA GLU A 186 -2.32 -5.67 -15.66
C GLU A 186 -2.68 -6.76 -16.68
N ASP A 187 -3.97 -6.82 -17.07
CA ASP A 187 -4.45 -7.72 -18.12
C ASP A 187 -4.16 -7.05 -19.47
N GLY A 188 -3.28 -7.62 -20.28
CA GLY A 188 -2.97 -7.10 -21.61
C GLY A 188 -1.50 -7.21 -22.00
N ASP A 189 -0.61 -7.39 -21.05
CA ASP A 189 0.75 -7.77 -21.34
C ASP A 189 0.81 -9.28 -21.60
N ALA A 190 1.21 -9.65 -22.83
CA ALA A 190 1.47 -11.04 -23.20
C ALA A 190 2.64 -11.65 -22.40
N THR A 191 3.24 -10.90 -21.52
CA THR A 191 4.31 -11.29 -20.60
C THR A 191 3.72 -11.52 -19.21
N PRO A 192 3.69 -12.77 -18.71
CA PRO A 192 3.43 -13.03 -17.29
C PRO A 192 4.49 -12.32 -16.48
N GLY A 193 4.14 -11.37 -15.61
CA GLY A 193 5.14 -10.77 -14.73
C GLY A 193 4.95 -9.30 -14.35
N HIS A 194 3.90 -8.64 -14.78
CA HIS A 194 3.62 -7.26 -14.31
C HIS A 194 2.76 -7.24 -13.03
N ARG A 195 3.17 -8.04 -12.04
CA ARG A 195 2.51 -8.03 -10.74
C ARG A 195 3.26 -7.10 -9.80
N LEU A 196 2.53 -6.14 -9.24
CA LEU A 196 2.98 -5.32 -8.13
C LEU A 196 2.15 -5.68 -6.90
N SER A 197 2.83 -6.09 -5.84
CA SER A 197 2.16 -6.49 -4.60
C SER A 197 2.70 -5.72 -3.41
N PHE A 198 1.81 -5.42 -2.46
CA PHE A 198 2.14 -4.84 -1.17
C PHE A 198 1.59 -5.72 -0.07
N ALA A 199 2.38 -5.92 0.99
CA ALA A 199 1.93 -6.60 2.20
C ALA A 199 2.27 -5.74 3.42
N TYR A 200 1.40 -5.78 4.44
CA TYR A 200 1.47 -4.92 5.62
C TYR A 200 1.32 -5.74 6.88
N THR A 201 2.16 -5.46 7.89
CA THR A 201 1.88 -5.73 9.29
C THR A 201 1.56 -4.43 10.00
N TYR A 202 1.02 -4.51 11.21
CA TYR A 202 0.49 -3.34 11.92
C TYR A 202 1.06 -3.23 13.33
N GLN A 203 1.23 -1.98 13.75
CA GLN A 203 1.52 -1.56 15.12
C GLN A 203 0.44 -0.60 15.62
N THR A 204 0.27 -0.55 16.93
CA THR A 204 -0.65 0.41 17.56
C THR A 204 0.12 1.60 18.11
N VAL A 205 -0.16 2.80 17.61
CA VAL A 205 0.44 4.06 18.09
C VAL A 205 -0.68 5.03 18.45
N GLY A 206 -0.72 5.44 19.70
CA GLY A 206 -1.79 6.36 20.18
C GLY A 206 -3.22 5.82 19.97
N GLY A 207 -3.41 4.49 19.98
CA GLY A 207 -4.70 3.84 19.73
C GLY A 207 -5.07 3.69 18.24
N VAL A 208 -4.19 4.10 17.32
CA VAL A 208 -4.36 3.98 15.88
C VAL A 208 -3.54 2.81 15.33
N GLN A 209 -4.11 2.03 14.42
CA GLN A 209 -3.42 0.96 13.70
C GLN A 209 -2.66 1.58 12.51
N LEU A 210 -1.34 1.58 12.58
CA LEU A 210 -0.45 2.04 11.53
C LEU A 210 0.35 0.88 10.94
N PRO A 211 0.78 0.94 9.66
CA PRO A 211 1.73 -0.02 9.14
C PRO A 211 2.99 -0.07 10.00
N GLU A 212 3.46 -1.27 10.30
CA GLU A 212 4.74 -1.51 10.98
C GLU A 212 5.79 -1.96 9.99
N GLN A 213 5.50 -3.04 9.27
CA GLN A 213 6.38 -3.56 8.24
C GLN A 213 5.63 -3.57 6.91
N VAL A 214 6.30 -3.17 5.87
CA VAL A 214 5.77 -3.14 4.51
C VAL A 214 6.72 -3.92 3.60
N VAL A 215 6.16 -4.82 2.80
CA VAL A 215 6.86 -5.55 1.76
C VAL A 215 6.27 -5.15 0.42
N VAL A 216 7.13 -4.73 -0.50
CA VAL A 216 6.77 -4.38 -1.89
C VAL A 216 7.45 -5.38 -2.82
N VAL A 217 6.68 -6.07 -3.62
CA VAL A 217 7.20 -7.04 -4.61
C VAL A 217 6.84 -6.57 -6.01
N ARG A 218 7.85 -6.43 -6.86
CA ARG A 218 7.69 -6.17 -8.29
C ARG A 218 8.23 -7.36 -9.07
N GLU A 219 7.35 -8.25 -9.49
CA GLU A 219 7.74 -9.52 -10.13
C GLU A 219 8.50 -9.30 -11.45
N SER A 220 8.11 -8.33 -12.27
CA SER A 220 8.74 -8.03 -13.55
C SER A 220 10.24 -7.66 -13.46
N HIS A 221 10.69 -7.20 -12.31
CA HIS A 221 12.06 -6.77 -12.08
C HIS A 221 12.78 -7.65 -11.06
N HIS A 222 12.12 -8.69 -10.53
CA HIS A 222 12.62 -9.52 -9.42
C HIS A 222 13.04 -8.66 -8.21
N GLU A 223 12.33 -7.56 -7.97
CA GLU A 223 12.64 -6.62 -6.91
C GLU A 223 11.75 -6.87 -5.69
N VAL A 224 12.39 -6.92 -4.52
CA VAL A 224 11.72 -6.97 -3.22
C VAL A 224 12.24 -5.83 -2.35
N TRP A 225 11.35 -4.97 -1.90
CA TRP A 225 11.64 -3.89 -0.95
C TRP A 225 10.93 -4.19 0.36
N GLN A 226 11.69 -4.29 1.44
CA GLN A 226 11.15 -4.51 2.76
C GLN A 226 11.65 -3.42 3.70
N TYR A 227 10.74 -2.72 4.34
CA TYR A 227 11.08 -1.67 5.29
C TYR A 227 10.15 -1.70 6.51
N LYS A 228 10.62 -1.10 7.61
CA LYS A 228 9.84 -0.90 8.83
C LYS A 228 9.59 0.57 9.09
N LEU A 229 8.43 0.87 9.64
CA LEU A 229 8.09 2.17 10.18
C LEU A 229 8.26 2.13 11.70
N THR A 230 9.20 2.92 12.21
CA THR A 230 9.55 2.95 13.62
C THR A 230 9.47 4.36 14.18
N ASN A 231 9.51 4.49 15.50
CA ASN A 231 9.46 5.79 16.17
C ASN A 231 8.32 6.68 15.66
N CYS A 232 7.17 6.05 15.46
CA CYS A 232 6.00 6.73 14.92
C CYS A 232 5.35 7.65 15.97
N THR A 233 4.91 8.81 15.49
CA THR A 233 4.07 9.73 16.25
C THR A 233 2.79 10.00 15.48
N VAL A 234 1.68 10.15 16.18
CA VAL A 234 0.37 10.45 15.58
C VAL A 234 -0.13 11.82 16.04
N LYS A 235 -0.79 12.52 15.13
CA LYS A 235 -1.55 13.71 15.43
C LYS A 235 -3.03 13.42 15.17
N THR A 236 -3.85 13.64 16.19
CA THR A 236 -5.30 13.43 16.13
C THR A 236 -6.04 14.72 16.41
N SER A 237 -7.18 14.93 15.75
CA SER A 237 -8.14 15.97 16.13
C SER A 237 -8.83 15.57 17.44
N LYS A 238 -9.15 16.58 18.23
CA LYS A 238 -9.92 16.41 19.49
C LYS A 238 -11.40 16.22 19.20
#